data_ef30306024fe0717a896f8f05b23f2b2
#
_entry.id   ef30306024fe0717a896f8f05b23f2b2
#
_cell.length_a   1.000
_cell.length_b   1.000
_cell.length_c   1.000
_cell.angle_alpha   90.00
_cell.angle_beta   90.00
_cell.angle_gamma   90.00
#
_symmetry.space_group_name_H-M   'P 1'
#
loop_
_entity.id
_entity.type
_entity.pdbx_description
1 polymer ?
#
loop_
_entity_poly.entity_id
_entity_poly.type
_entity_poly.pdbx_seq_one_letter_code
_entity_poly.pdbx_strand_id
1 'polypeptide(L)'
;MSVEKEIAPLVLIVSGPSGSGKSTLVQKILELPGTMPSVSCTTRPRRATEARGKCYDFVSVEEFDAMVERGEFLEYARVFGKHSYGTPKKWIEESRRTGLDLVLEIDVQGAAQVKEKLPESVAIFILPPSREELERRLRSRGTDADEEIKRRLAKAHDEIAAFGKYYDFCVVNEDVERAGREAQAIVTALRCSSARRRARVEQLLASFGGND
;
A
#
# COMPACT_ATOMS: atom_id res chain seq x y z
N MET A 1 33.64 4.63 15.39
CA MET A 1 32.68 4.53 14.29
C MET A 1 31.31 4.39 14.91
N SER A 2 30.55 5.49 15.01
CA SER A 2 29.19 5.50 15.54
C SER A 2 28.31 4.76 14.53
N VAL A 3 27.71 3.64 14.93
CA VAL A 3 26.65 3.00 14.15
C VAL A 3 25.50 4.00 14.14
N GLU A 4 25.33 4.71 13.03
CA GLU A 4 24.11 5.46 12.79
C GLU A 4 22.97 4.49 12.99
N LYS A 5 22.12 4.76 13.97
CA LYS A 5 20.86 4.04 14.14
C LYS A 5 20.02 4.48 12.95
N GLU A 6 20.16 3.77 11.83
CA GLU A 6 19.39 4.03 10.61
C GLU A 6 17.90 4.04 10.96
N ILE A 7 17.26 5.13 10.60
CA ILE A 7 15.81 5.26 10.79
C ILE A 7 15.16 4.22 9.86
N ALA A 8 14.48 3.23 10.45
CA ALA A 8 13.81 2.19 9.66
C ALA A 8 12.90 2.81 8.59
N PRO A 9 12.90 2.31 7.35
CA PRO A 9 12.02 2.81 6.29
C PRO A 9 10.55 2.78 6.70
N LEU A 10 9.73 3.65 6.12
CA LEU A 10 8.28 3.60 6.28
C LEU A 10 7.72 2.38 5.55
N VAL A 11 6.70 1.77 6.13
CA VAL A 11 5.81 0.82 5.43
C VAL A 11 4.48 1.53 5.24
N LEU A 12 4.18 1.90 4.00
CA LEU A 12 2.99 2.65 3.60
C LEU A 12 1.98 1.69 2.98
N ILE A 13 0.79 1.62 3.55
CA ILE A 13 -0.33 0.84 3.03
C ILE A 13 -1.25 1.80 2.28
N VAL A 14 -1.45 1.59 1.00
CA VAL A 14 -2.44 2.30 0.19
C VAL A 14 -3.57 1.35 -0.13
N SER A 15 -4.74 1.61 0.43
CA SER A 15 -5.89 0.74 0.33
C SER A 15 -7.17 1.53 0.01
N GLY A 16 -8.29 0.83 -0.17
CA GLY A 16 -9.58 1.41 -0.53
C GLY A 16 -10.32 0.57 -1.56
N PRO A 17 -11.55 0.93 -1.93
CA PRO A 17 -12.38 0.13 -2.80
C PRO A 17 -11.83 0.01 -4.23
N SER A 18 -12.24 -1.07 -4.91
CA SER A 18 -11.91 -1.25 -6.32
C SER A 18 -12.51 -0.09 -7.14
N GLY A 19 -11.68 0.58 -7.94
CA GLY A 19 -12.12 1.75 -8.74
C GLY A 19 -11.88 3.10 -8.06
N SER A 20 -11.41 3.16 -6.81
CA SER A 20 -11.11 4.43 -6.14
C SER A 20 -9.88 5.18 -6.70
N GLY A 21 -9.05 4.50 -7.51
CA GLY A 21 -7.85 5.09 -8.12
C GLY A 21 -6.55 4.86 -7.32
N LYS A 22 -6.52 3.82 -6.48
CA LYS A 22 -5.32 3.43 -5.71
C LYS A 22 -4.05 3.40 -6.53
N SER A 23 -4.04 2.63 -7.63
CA SER A 23 -2.84 2.45 -8.45
C SER A 23 -2.27 3.76 -8.99
N THR A 24 -3.15 4.70 -9.35
CA THR A 24 -2.73 6.03 -9.81
C THR A 24 -2.07 6.82 -8.68
N LEU A 25 -2.64 6.79 -7.47
CA LEU A 25 -2.07 7.49 -6.33
C LEU A 25 -0.79 6.81 -5.80
N VAL A 26 -0.70 5.48 -5.89
CA VAL A 26 0.56 4.77 -5.63
C VAL A 26 1.66 5.23 -6.59
N GLN A 27 1.38 5.38 -7.88
CA GLN A 27 2.36 5.93 -8.82
C GLN A 27 2.78 7.35 -8.43
N LYS A 28 1.84 8.22 -8.00
CA LYS A 28 2.18 9.57 -7.49
C LYS A 28 3.07 9.51 -6.24
N ILE A 29 2.83 8.61 -5.31
CA ILE A 29 3.71 8.42 -4.15
C ILE A 29 5.10 7.95 -4.60
N LEU A 30 5.18 7.05 -5.57
CA LEU A 30 6.44 6.52 -6.09
C LEU A 30 7.27 7.53 -6.91
N GLU A 31 6.70 8.70 -7.28
CA GLU A 31 7.47 9.84 -7.80
C GLU A 31 8.37 10.48 -6.73
N LEU A 32 8.07 10.27 -5.43
CA LEU A 32 8.93 10.76 -4.35
C LEU A 32 10.24 9.96 -4.29
N PRO A 33 11.41 10.63 -4.24
CA PRO A 33 12.67 9.94 -4.01
C PRO A 33 12.66 9.13 -2.71
N GLY A 34 13.30 7.99 -2.71
CA GLY A 34 13.41 7.15 -1.51
C GLY A 34 12.18 6.29 -1.24
N THR A 35 11.35 6.03 -2.23
CA THR A 35 10.22 5.07 -2.17
C THR A 35 10.45 3.88 -3.08
N MET A 36 9.85 2.75 -2.76
CA MET A 36 9.83 1.54 -3.60
C MET A 36 8.47 0.84 -3.54
N PRO A 37 7.99 0.25 -4.65
CA PRO A 37 6.76 -0.54 -4.63
C PRO A 37 7.02 -1.95 -4.12
N SER A 38 5.98 -2.58 -3.55
CA SER A 38 5.90 -4.04 -3.49
C SER A 38 5.32 -4.59 -4.79
N VAL A 39 5.68 -5.83 -5.13
CA VAL A 39 5.02 -6.61 -6.17
C VAL A 39 4.31 -7.79 -5.51
N SER A 40 2.98 -7.80 -5.57
CA SER A 40 2.16 -8.89 -5.01
C SER A 40 2.09 -10.07 -5.97
N CYS A 41 2.03 -11.29 -5.41
CA CYS A 41 1.72 -12.50 -6.17
C CYS A 41 0.21 -12.61 -6.38
N THR A 42 -0.21 -13.22 -7.50
CA THR A 42 -1.62 -13.52 -7.75
C THR A 42 -1.81 -14.78 -8.57
N THR A 43 -2.89 -15.52 -8.27
CA THR A 43 -3.33 -16.67 -9.07
C THR A 43 -4.26 -16.28 -10.22
N ARG A 44 -4.56 -14.98 -10.38
CA ARG A 44 -5.35 -14.47 -11.49
C ARG A 44 -4.57 -14.57 -12.80
N PRO A 45 -5.20 -15.00 -13.90
CA PRO A 45 -4.58 -14.93 -15.21
C PRO A 45 -4.15 -13.50 -15.56
N ARG A 46 -2.97 -13.38 -16.18
CA ARG A 46 -2.42 -12.11 -16.64
C ARG A 46 -3.30 -11.50 -17.74
N ARG A 47 -3.62 -10.23 -17.64
CA ARG A 47 -4.27 -9.49 -18.73
C ARG A 47 -3.25 -9.12 -19.81
N ALA A 48 -3.70 -8.96 -21.06
CA ALA A 48 -2.82 -8.65 -22.19
C ALA A 48 -2.00 -7.36 -22.00
N THR A 49 -2.55 -6.38 -21.28
CA THR A 49 -1.93 -5.07 -21.03
C THR A 49 -0.97 -5.05 -19.83
N GLU A 50 -0.87 -6.14 -19.07
CA GLU A 50 -0.04 -6.20 -17.85
C GLU A 50 1.35 -6.78 -18.14
N ALA A 51 2.40 -6.12 -17.66
CA ALA A 51 3.76 -6.63 -17.74
C ALA A 51 4.09 -7.47 -16.48
N ARG A 52 4.79 -8.60 -16.68
CA ARG A 52 5.26 -9.47 -15.59
C ARG A 52 6.26 -8.71 -14.71
N GLY A 53 6.12 -8.83 -13.38
CA GLY A 53 7.05 -8.19 -12.42
C GLY A 53 6.88 -6.68 -12.24
N LYS A 54 5.94 -6.03 -12.96
CA LYS A 54 5.64 -4.60 -12.75
C LYS A 54 4.38 -4.39 -11.93
N CYS A 55 3.32 -5.18 -12.20
CA CYS A 55 2.04 -5.06 -11.50
C CYS A 55 1.85 -6.21 -10.52
N TYR A 56 2.14 -7.43 -10.98
CA TYR A 56 2.00 -8.67 -10.21
C TYR A 56 3.02 -9.71 -10.67
N ASP A 57 3.40 -10.60 -9.73
CA ASP A 57 3.99 -11.90 -10.02
C ASP A 57 2.83 -12.92 -10.16
N PHE A 58 2.64 -13.43 -11.39
CA PHE A 58 1.57 -14.37 -11.71
C PHE A 58 2.08 -15.80 -11.45
N VAL A 59 1.45 -16.47 -10.48
CA VAL A 59 1.82 -17.82 -10.04
C VAL A 59 0.65 -18.79 -10.19
N SER A 60 0.90 -20.09 -10.19
CA SER A 60 -0.17 -21.09 -10.14
C SER A 60 -0.85 -21.13 -8.76
N VAL A 61 -2.00 -21.78 -8.66
CA VAL A 61 -2.68 -21.95 -7.36
C VAL A 61 -1.81 -22.78 -6.43
N GLU A 62 -1.21 -23.85 -6.95
CA GLU A 62 -0.35 -24.78 -6.20
C GLU A 62 0.88 -24.08 -5.65
N GLU A 63 1.50 -23.22 -6.46
CA GLU A 63 2.67 -22.42 -6.04
C GLU A 63 2.27 -21.40 -4.96
N PHE A 64 1.13 -20.72 -5.13
CA PHE A 64 0.61 -19.78 -4.14
C PHE A 64 0.34 -20.47 -2.80
N ASP A 65 -0.33 -21.63 -2.82
CA ASP A 65 -0.66 -22.37 -1.62
C ASP A 65 0.62 -22.90 -0.93
N ALA A 66 1.62 -23.36 -1.68
CA ALA A 66 2.92 -23.72 -1.14
C ALA A 66 3.65 -22.51 -0.50
N MET A 67 3.55 -21.30 -1.07
CA MET A 67 4.09 -20.08 -0.44
C MET A 67 3.35 -19.73 0.87
N VAL A 68 2.02 -19.96 0.94
CA VAL A 68 1.25 -19.80 2.18
C VAL A 68 1.74 -20.76 3.25
N GLU A 69 1.91 -22.04 2.92
CA GLU A 69 2.41 -23.07 3.85
C GLU A 69 3.80 -22.77 4.39
N ARG A 70 4.69 -22.22 3.54
CA ARG A 70 6.03 -21.77 3.94
C ARG A 70 6.02 -20.43 4.71
N GLY A 71 4.86 -19.81 4.88
CA GLY A 71 4.72 -18.54 5.60
C GLY A 71 5.43 -17.36 4.94
N GLU A 72 5.56 -17.36 3.61
CA GLU A 72 6.29 -16.34 2.84
C GLU A 72 5.55 -15.02 2.69
N PHE A 73 4.23 -14.98 2.94
CA PHE A 73 3.43 -13.77 2.78
C PHE A 73 3.37 -12.90 4.03
N LEU A 74 3.52 -11.60 3.83
CA LEU A 74 3.20 -10.56 4.79
C LEU A 74 1.69 -10.52 5.05
N GLU A 75 0.92 -10.50 3.96
CA GLU A 75 -0.54 -10.64 3.93
C GLU A 75 -0.95 -11.45 2.71
N TYR A 76 -2.11 -12.08 2.77
CA TYR A 76 -2.76 -12.67 1.60
C TYR A 76 -4.27 -12.72 1.79
N ALA A 77 -5.01 -12.67 0.67
CA ALA A 77 -6.46 -12.78 0.65
C ALA A 77 -6.95 -13.48 -0.61
N ARG A 78 -8.06 -14.22 -0.48
CA ARG A 78 -8.81 -14.73 -1.62
C ARG A 78 -9.91 -13.73 -2.00
N VAL A 79 -9.76 -13.10 -3.14
CA VAL A 79 -10.67 -12.04 -3.59
C VAL A 79 -11.77 -12.64 -4.46
N PHE A 80 -13.04 -12.38 -4.12
CA PHE A 80 -14.25 -12.87 -4.78
C PHE A 80 -14.33 -14.41 -4.89
N GLY A 81 -13.66 -15.14 -4.00
CA GLY A 81 -13.63 -16.62 -4.01
C GLY A 81 -12.96 -17.24 -5.24
N LYS A 82 -12.35 -16.45 -6.13
CA LYS A 82 -11.79 -16.91 -7.40
C LYS A 82 -10.28 -16.87 -7.48
N HIS A 83 -9.67 -15.80 -7.00
CA HIS A 83 -8.23 -15.57 -7.14
C HIS A 83 -7.61 -15.15 -5.82
N SER A 84 -6.42 -15.66 -5.57
CA SER A 84 -5.61 -15.27 -4.42
C SER A 84 -4.65 -14.14 -4.79
N TYR A 85 -4.43 -13.25 -3.81
CA TYR A 85 -3.43 -12.19 -3.88
C TYR A 85 -2.65 -12.20 -2.58
N GLY A 86 -1.38 -11.90 -2.63
CA GLY A 86 -0.56 -11.82 -1.41
C GLY A 86 0.73 -11.07 -1.65
N THR A 87 1.16 -10.35 -0.64
CA THR A 87 2.41 -9.58 -0.67
C THR A 87 3.52 -10.36 0.03
N PRO A 88 4.60 -10.78 -0.68
CA PRO A 88 5.71 -11.49 -0.07
C PRO A 88 6.46 -10.66 0.97
N LYS A 89 6.88 -11.30 2.09
CA LYS A 89 7.69 -10.69 3.16
C LYS A 89 9.03 -10.14 2.68
N LYS A 90 9.59 -10.70 1.61
CA LYS A 90 10.87 -10.26 1.02
C LYS A 90 10.94 -8.75 0.78
N TRP A 91 9.80 -8.09 0.53
CA TRP A 91 9.78 -6.66 0.28
C TRP A 91 10.07 -5.82 1.54
N ILE A 92 9.73 -6.31 2.73
CA ILE A 92 10.12 -5.69 4.01
C ILE A 92 11.64 -5.77 4.18
N GLU A 93 12.23 -6.93 3.87
CA GLU A 93 13.68 -7.15 3.97
C GLU A 93 14.43 -6.26 2.96
N GLU A 94 13.92 -6.19 1.73
CA GLU A 94 14.48 -5.35 0.68
C GLU A 94 14.40 -3.86 1.02
N SER A 95 13.28 -3.39 1.56
CA SER A 95 13.10 -2.03 2.05
C SER A 95 14.13 -1.70 3.14
N ARG A 96 14.30 -2.59 4.11
CA ARG A 96 15.32 -2.42 5.18
C ARG A 96 16.74 -2.39 4.64
N ARG A 97 17.04 -3.25 3.66
CA ARG A 97 18.37 -3.33 3.04
C ARG A 97 18.71 -2.10 2.20
N THR A 98 17.72 -1.52 1.53
CA THR A 98 17.91 -0.36 0.64
C THR A 98 17.70 0.99 1.33
N GLY A 99 17.08 1.00 2.52
CA GLY A 99 16.68 2.24 3.20
C GLY A 99 15.50 2.96 2.53
N LEU A 100 14.80 2.30 1.59
CA LEU A 100 13.67 2.89 0.84
C LEU A 100 12.35 2.62 1.54
N ASP A 101 11.47 3.63 1.59
CA ASP A 101 10.12 3.48 2.10
C ASP A 101 9.30 2.55 1.19
N LEU A 102 8.69 1.51 1.77
CA LEU A 102 7.92 0.51 1.05
C LEU A 102 6.47 0.94 0.87
N VAL A 103 5.97 0.90 -0.36
CA VAL A 103 4.57 1.20 -0.70
C VAL A 103 3.85 -0.09 -1.06
N LEU A 104 2.83 -0.43 -0.28
CA LEU A 104 1.97 -1.60 -0.45
C LEU A 104 0.65 -1.16 -1.07
N GLU A 105 0.30 -1.65 -2.26
CA GLU A 105 -1.05 -1.51 -2.84
C GLU A 105 -1.84 -2.78 -2.56
N ILE A 106 -2.71 -2.76 -1.54
CA ILE A 106 -3.45 -3.94 -1.08
C ILE A 106 -4.93 -3.61 -0.82
N ASP A 107 -5.76 -4.63 -0.69
CA ASP A 107 -7.17 -4.44 -0.32
C ASP A 107 -7.34 -4.26 1.20
N VAL A 108 -8.57 -4.03 1.64
CA VAL A 108 -8.89 -3.78 3.06
C VAL A 108 -8.56 -4.98 3.96
N GLN A 109 -8.69 -6.22 3.44
CA GLN A 109 -8.35 -7.42 4.21
C GLN A 109 -6.83 -7.53 4.41
N GLY A 110 -6.06 -7.26 3.35
CA GLY A 110 -4.60 -7.21 3.44
C GLY A 110 -4.12 -6.09 4.36
N ALA A 111 -4.74 -4.91 4.29
CA ALA A 111 -4.41 -3.78 5.17
C ALA A 111 -4.58 -4.14 6.65
N ALA A 112 -5.67 -4.82 7.03
CA ALA A 112 -5.90 -5.28 8.39
C ALA A 112 -4.80 -6.25 8.87
N GLN A 113 -4.42 -7.24 8.03
CA GLN A 113 -3.37 -8.20 8.35
C GLN A 113 -1.99 -7.52 8.51
N VAL A 114 -1.67 -6.54 7.65
CA VAL A 114 -0.40 -5.81 7.76
C VAL A 114 -0.38 -4.97 9.04
N LYS A 115 -1.46 -4.24 9.36
CA LYS A 115 -1.55 -3.45 10.61
C LYS A 115 -1.44 -4.29 11.86
N GLU A 116 -1.96 -5.52 11.85
CA GLU A 116 -1.81 -6.46 12.96
C GLU A 116 -0.35 -6.93 13.15
N LYS A 117 0.34 -7.23 12.04
CA LYS A 117 1.74 -7.74 12.06
C LYS A 117 2.78 -6.64 12.19
N LEU A 118 2.48 -5.44 11.67
CA LEU A 118 3.34 -4.25 11.66
C LEU A 118 2.51 -3.03 12.12
N PRO A 119 2.24 -2.89 13.42
CA PRO A 119 1.42 -1.79 13.97
C PRO A 119 1.96 -0.40 13.62
N GLU A 120 3.28 -0.27 13.42
CA GLU A 120 3.96 0.97 13.02
C GLU A 120 3.77 1.34 11.56
N SER A 121 3.22 0.45 10.71
CA SER A 121 2.91 0.78 9.33
C SER A 121 1.85 1.87 9.25
N VAL A 122 1.91 2.68 8.22
CA VAL A 122 0.96 3.79 8.01
C VAL A 122 -0.01 3.44 6.90
N ALA A 123 -1.30 3.47 7.21
CA ALA A 123 -2.36 3.11 6.29
C ALA A 123 -3.11 4.34 5.77
N ILE A 124 -3.13 4.50 4.45
CA ILE A 124 -3.81 5.57 3.71
C ILE A 124 -4.99 4.96 2.97
N PHE A 125 -6.21 5.41 3.28
CA PHE A 125 -7.41 4.98 2.60
C PHE A 125 -7.75 5.92 1.44
N ILE A 126 -7.97 5.36 0.26
CA ILE A 126 -8.36 6.14 -0.92
C ILE A 126 -9.85 6.01 -1.14
N LEU A 127 -10.56 7.12 -0.97
CA LEU A 127 -11.99 7.23 -1.21
C LEU A 127 -12.29 7.74 -2.62
N PRO A 128 -13.29 7.19 -3.31
CA PRO A 128 -13.92 7.88 -4.44
C PRO A 128 -14.71 9.09 -3.92
N PRO A 129 -14.95 10.13 -4.74
CA PRO A 129 -15.69 11.32 -4.29
C PRO A 129 -17.18 11.05 -4.06
N SER A 130 -17.75 10.07 -4.77
CA SER A 130 -19.12 9.61 -4.58
C SER A 130 -19.31 8.18 -5.08
N ARG A 131 -20.46 7.59 -4.74
CA ARG A 131 -20.90 6.28 -5.25
C ARG A 131 -21.08 6.30 -6.75
N GLU A 132 -21.69 7.36 -7.30
CA GLU A 132 -21.97 7.56 -8.73
C GLU A 132 -20.67 7.62 -9.52
N GLU A 133 -19.69 8.36 -9.03
CA GLU A 133 -18.36 8.45 -9.66
C GLU A 133 -17.64 7.09 -9.60
N LEU A 134 -17.73 6.36 -8.50
CA LEU A 134 -17.18 5.01 -8.39
C LEU A 134 -17.82 4.08 -9.44
N GLU A 135 -19.15 4.11 -9.57
CA GLU A 135 -19.86 3.31 -10.56
C GLU A 135 -19.43 3.69 -11.98
N ARG A 136 -19.33 4.99 -12.29
CA ARG A 136 -18.85 5.48 -13.58
C ARG A 136 -17.44 4.95 -13.91
N ARG A 137 -16.52 4.97 -12.94
CA ARG A 137 -15.15 4.46 -13.09
C ARG A 137 -15.11 2.95 -13.29
N LEU A 138 -15.97 2.20 -12.62
CA LEU A 138 -16.06 0.76 -12.82
C LEU A 138 -16.60 0.42 -14.22
N ARG A 139 -17.65 1.13 -14.70
CA ARG A 139 -18.23 0.95 -16.04
C ARG A 139 -17.26 1.33 -17.16
N SER A 140 -16.49 2.42 -17.00
CA SER A 140 -15.57 2.92 -18.03
C SER A 140 -14.43 1.93 -18.36
N ARG A 141 -14.16 0.93 -17.52
CA ARG A 141 -13.17 -0.13 -17.81
C ARG A 141 -13.63 -1.10 -18.88
N GLY A 142 -14.94 -1.17 -19.18
CA GLY A 142 -15.52 -1.95 -20.29
C GLY A 142 -15.35 -3.47 -20.17
N THR A 143 -14.90 -3.98 -19.03
CA THR A 143 -14.55 -5.40 -18.84
C THR A 143 -15.55 -6.18 -18.00
N ASP A 144 -16.50 -5.49 -17.36
CA ASP A 144 -17.37 -6.09 -16.35
C ASP A 144 -18.85 -6.04 -16.78
N ALA A 145 -19.57 -7.13 -16.59
CA ALA A 145 -21.02 -7.17 -16.75
C ALA A 145 -21.72 -6.39 -15.61
N ASP A 146 -22.96 -5.95 -15.84
CA ASP A 146 -23.73 -5.17 -14.85
C ASP A 146 -23.81 -5.83 -13.46
N GLU A 147 -23.98 -7.13 -13.40
CA GLU A 147 -24.03 -7.88 -12.13
C GLU A 147 -22.69 -7.85 -11.38
N GLU A 148 -21.59 -7.87 -12.11
CA GLU A 148 -20.26 -7.74 -11.53
C GLU A 148 -20.05 -6.32 -10.96
N ILE A 149 -20.51 -5.30 -11.66
CA ILE A 149 -20.47 -3.90 -11.19
C ILE A 149 -21.28 -3.74 -9.90
N LYS A 150 -22.51 -4.28 -9.84
CA LYS A 150 -23.33 -4.27 -8.63
C LYS A 150 -22.62 -4.95 -7.47
N ARG A 151 -22.00 -6.10 -7.67
CA ARG A 151 -21.24 -6.83 -6.66
C ARG A 151 -20.04 -6.02 -6.15
N ARG A 152 -19.33 -5.33 -7.04
CA ARG A 152 -18.20 -4.46 -6.67
C ARG A 152 -18.64 -3.24 -5.88
N LEU A 153 -19.77 -2.65 -6.22
CA LEU A 153 -20.33 -1.53 -5.47
C LEU A 153 -20.78 -1.96 -4.07
N ALA A 154 -21.40 -3.13 -3.93
CA ALA A 154 -21.75 -3.68 -2.61
C ALA A 154 -20.50 -3.92 -1.76
N LYS A 155 -19.45 -4.55 -2.35
CA LYS A 155 -18.16 -4.73 -1.65
C LYS A 155 -17.52 -3.39 -1.27
N ALA A 156 -17.59 -2.38 -2.15
CA ALA A 156 -17.06 -1.04 -1.85
C ALA A 156 -17.74 -0.38 -0.64
N HIS A 157 -19.06 -0.58 -0.50
CA HIS A 157 -19.78 -0.13 0.69
C HIS A 157 -19.19 -0.74 1.97
N ASP A 158 -18.99 -2.07 1.99
CA ASP A 158 -18.46 -2.77 3.16
C ASP A 158 -17.00 -2.37 3.45
N GLU A 159 -16.19 -2.17 2.40
CA GLU A 159 -14.81 -1.70 2.53
C GLU A 159 -14.74 -0.27 3.11
N ILE A 160 -15.65 0.61 2.69
CA ILE A 160 -15.75 1.98 3.24
C ILE A 160 -16.26 1.95 4.67
N ALA A 161 -17.23 1.09 5.00
CA ALA A 161 -17.74 0.95 6.37
C ALA A 161 -16.66 0.46 7.36
N ALA A 162 -15.64 -0.26 6.88
CA ALA A 162 -14.52 -0.72 7.68
C ALA A 162 -13.42 0.35 7.90
N PHE A 163 -13.54 1.53 7.29
CA PHE A 163 -12.52 2.60 7.31
C PHE A 163 -12.03 2.95 8.72
N GLY A 164 -12.91 3.13 9.71
CA GLY A 164 -12.56 3.63 11.04
C GLY A 164 -11.67 2.71 11.90
N LYS A 165 -11.27 1.53 11.41
CA LYS A 165 -10.58 0.53 12.24
C LYS A 165 -9.06 0.51 12.10
N TYR A 166 -8.53 0.80 10.88
CA TYR A 166 -7.14 0.47 10.56
C TYR A 166 -6.37 1.59 9.85
N TYR A 167 -7.04 2.69 9.47
CA TYR A 167 -6.44 3.72 8.64
C TYR A 167 -6.06 4.95 9.43
N ASP A 168 -4.84 5.44 9.15
CA ASP A 168 -4.28 6.63 9.79
C ASP A 168 -4.64 7.90 9.00
N PHE A 169 -4.85 7.77 7.69
CA PHE A 169 -5.19 8.88 6.78
C PHE A 169 -6.25 8.47 5.77
N CYS A 170 -6.95 9.49 5.25
CA CYS A 170 -7.90 9.34 4.16
C CYS A 170 -7.66 10.40 3.09
N VAL A 171 -7.61 9.98 1.82
CA VAL A 171 -7.49 10.87 0.67
C VAL A 171 -8.70 10.66 -0.24
N VAL A 172 -9.44 11.74 -0.53
CA VAL A 172 -10.57 11.72 -1.47
C VAL A 172 -10.06 11.96 -2.87
N ASN A 173 -10.13 10.94 -3.73
CA ASN A 173 -9.67 11.01 -5.11
C ASN A 173 -10.75 11.56 -6.05
N GLU A 174 -11.02 12.87 -5.91
CA GLU A 174 -11.87 13.64 -6.80
C GLU A 174 -11.07 14.17 -8.00
N ASP A 175 -9.95 14.82 -7.73
CA ASP A 175 -8.94 15.26 -8.69
C ASP A 175 -7.62 14.54 -8.42
N VAL A 176 -7.09 13.87 -9.42
CA VAL A 176 -5.91 13.00 -9.29
C VAL A 176 -4.65 13.78 -8.88
N GLU A 177 -4.47 14.99 -9.41
CA GLU A 177 -3.28 15.78 -9.10
C GLU A 177 -3.34 16.33 -7.68
N ARG A 178 -4.51 16.77 -7.22
CA ARG A 178 -4.71 17.20 -5.84
C ARG A 178 -4.52 16.02 -4.87
N ALA A 179 -5.21 14.91 -5.13
CA ALA A 179 -5.11 13.71 -4.29
C ALA A 179 -3.68 13.14 -4.25
N GLY A 180 -2.97 13.22 -5.38
CA GLY A 180 -1.54 12.86 -5.45
C GLY A 180 -0.68 13.73 -4.56
N ARG A 181 -0.85 15.06 -4.59
CA ARG A 181 -0.14 15.98 -3.69
C ARG A 181 -0.47 15.74 -2.21
N GLU A 182 -1.72 15.45 -1.88
CA GLU A 182 -2.14 15.11 -0.51
C GLU A 182 -1.45 13.83 -0.03
N ALA A 183 -1.43 12.77 -0.85
CA ALA A 183 -0.75 11.52 -0.53
C ALA A 183 0.77 11.73 -0.37
N GLN A 184 1.42 12.50 -1.23
CA GLN A 184 2.84 12.86 -1.13
C GLN A 184 3.13 13.70 0.12
N ALA A 185 2.24 14.62 0.49
CA ALA A 185 2.38 15.45 1.69
C ALA A 185 2.32 14.60 2.97
N ILE A 186 1.45 13.58 3.03
CA ILE A 186 1.40 12.61 4.13
C ILE A 186 2.77 11.93 4.30
N VAL A 187 3.34 11.39 3.23
CA VAL A 187 4.66 10.71 3.27
C VAL A 187 5.75 11.68 3.73
N THR A 188 5.74 12.90 3.21
CA THR A 188 6.72 13.94 3.58
C THR A 188 6.61 14.31 5.06
N ALA A 189 5.40 14.51 5.56
CA ALA A 189 5.15 14.82 6.97
C ALA A 189 5.62 13.67 7.89
N LEU A 190 5.35 12.41 7.52
CA LEU A 190 5.81 11.24 8.26
C LEU A 190 7.34 11.18 8.35
N ARG A 191 8.05 11.44 7.26
CA ARG A 191 9.53 11.50 7.21
C ARG A 191 10.10 12.60 8.12
N CYS A 192 9.34 13.69 8.33
CA CYS A 192 9.72 14.84 9.14
C CYS A 192 9.24 14.76 10.60
N SER A 193 8.53 13.69 11.00
CA SER A 193 8.02 13.58 12.36
C SER A 193 9.14 13.61 13.40
N SER A 194 8.87 14.19 14.57
CA SER A 194 9.85 14.32 15.67
C SER A 194 10.38 12.96 16.13
N ALA A 195 9.51 11.94 16.16
CA ALA A 195 9.90 10.58 16.52
C ALA A 195 10.97 10.02 15.58
N ARG A 196 10.83 10.25 14.27
CA ARG A 196 11.78 9.79 13.26
C ARG A 196 13.07 10.65 13.24
N ARG A 197 12.99 11.93 13.61
CA ARG A 197 14.14 12.84 13.64
C ARG A 197 14.92 12.81 14.95
N ARG A 198 14.43 12.09 15.98
CA ARG A 198 15.04 12.06 17.31
C ARG A 198 16.52 11.70 17.28
N ALA A 199 16.91 10.62 16.59
CA ALA A 199 18.29 10.19 16.50
C ALA A 199 19.20 11.29 15.90
N ARG A 200 18.71 12.02 14.88
CA ARG A 200 19.45 13.13 14.29
C ARG A 200 19.63 14.30 15.26
N VAL A 201 18.58 14.59 16.04
CA VAL A 201 18.67 15.63 17.10
C VAL A 201 19.68 15.24 18.17
N GLU A 202 19.67 13.97 18.63
CA GLU A 202 20.60 13.44 19.61
C GLU A 202 22.06 13.50 19.11
N GLN A 203 22.31 13.13 17.85
CA GLN A 203 23.63 13.27 17.22
C GLN A 203 24.10 14.73 17.18
N LEU A 204 23.20 15.64 16.83
CA LEU A 204 23.53 17.07 16.79
C LEU A 204 23.87 17.57 18.19
N LEU A 205 23.07 17.24 19.21
CA LEU A 205 23.35 17.60 20.61
C LEU A 205 24.69 17.07 21.09
N ALA A 206 25.02 15.81 20.76
CA ALA A 206 26.31 15.23 21.11
C ALA A 206 27.50 16.02 20.48
N SER A 207 27.32 16.61 19.31
CA SER A 207 28.36 17.42 18.67
C SER A 207 28.63 18.77 19.35
N PHE A 208 27.70 19.26 20.18
CA PHE A 208 27.88 20.47 21.00
C PHE A 208 28.55 20.18 22.34
N GLY A 209 28.49 18.93 22.83
CA GLY A 209 29.09 18.53 24.13
C GLY A 209 30.57 18.07 24.07
N GLY A 210 31.22 18.19 22.93
CA GLY A 210 32.59 17.72 22.67
C GLY A 210 33.69 18.76 22.85
N ASN A 211 33.47 19.82 23.61
CA ASN A 211 34.51 20.84 23.94
C ASN A 211 34.55 21.06 25.47
N ASP A 212 35.08 20.12 26.23
CA ASP A 212 35.69 20.35 27.53
C ASP A 212 37.01 19.57 27.64
#